data_3ae355a59ea280f62ed344f135a24ba4
#
_entry.id   3ae355a59ea280f62ed344f135a24ba4
#
_cell.length_a   1.000
_cell.length_b   1.000
_cell.length_c   1.000
_cell.angle_alpha   90.00
_cell.angle_beta   90.00
_cell.angle_gamma   90.00
#
_symmetry.space_group_name_H-M   'P 1'
#
loop_
_entity.id
_entity.type
_entity.pdbx_description
1 polymer ?
#
loop_
_entity_poly.entity_id
_entity_poly.type
_entity_poly.pdbx_seq_one_letter_code
_entity_poly.pdbx_strand_id
1 'polypeptide(L)'
;MYLKLMALRFKDTFVYRVDIEEEAGEVETIAFWLQPLAENFFNHGMDRESEFNLLMLEAVKKEGGILVTMSDNGLGIPKDRLLEIRKNMVEGGDDPGADIGLRNVYMRLNYFYGEAFTMNIENQEAGGLKIDIFLPTLPGKEQAAWLQF
;
A
#
# COMPACT_ATOMS: atom_id res chain seq x y z
N MET A 1 6.44 -2.34 13.56
CA MET A 1 6.48 -3.68 14.19
C MET A 1 6.48 -4.79 13.14
N TYR A 2 5.48 -4.88 12.25
CA TYR A 2 5.32 -5.98 11.28
C TYR A 2 6.55 -6.20 10.37
N LEU A 3 7.06 -5.16 9.69
CA LEU A 3 8.22 -5.28 8.80
C LEU A 3 9.49 -5.73 9.53
N LYS A 4 9.67 -5.34 10.79
CA LYS A 4 10.79 -5.83 11.61
C LYS A 4 10.71 -7.34 11.85
N LEU A 5 9.51 -7.87 12.11
CA LEU A 5 9.31 -9.32 12.27
C LEU A 5 9.57 -10.06 10.97
N MET A 6 9.12 -9.52 9.84
CA MET A 6 9.38 -10.11 8.53
C MET A 6 10.86 -10.05 8.15
N ALA A 7 11.56 -8.98 8.48
CA ALA A 7 13.02 -8.90 8.29
C ALA A 7 13.78 -9.93 9.14
N LEU A 8 13.31 -10.26 10.34
CA LEU A 8 13.87 -11.36 11.13
C LEU A 8 13.57 -12.74 10.52
N ARG A 9 12.37 -12.93 9.97
CA ARG A 9 11.97 -14.18 9.33
C ARG A 9 12.72 -14.47 8.04
N PHE A 10 13.00 -13.45 7.24
CA PHE A 10 13.64 -13.52 5.93
C PHE A 10 14.98 -12.78 5.91
N LYS A 11 15.71 -12.79 7.04
CA LYS A 11 16.86 -11.90 7.31
C LYS A 11 17.97 -11.91 6.25
N ASP A 12 18.14 -13.01 5.53
CA ASP A 12 19.21 -13.14 4.54
C ASP A 12 18.75 -12.76 3.11
N THR A 13 17.45 -12.63 2.89
CA THR A 13 16.86 -12.41 1.56
C THR A 13 15.90 -11.23 1.47
N PHE A 14 15.60 -10.58 2.58
CA PHE A 14 14.65 -9.47 2.63
C PHE A 14 15.19 -8.28 3.42
N VAL A 15 15.09 -7.11 2.81
CA VAL A 15 15.32 -5.83 3.45
C VAL A 15 14.15 -4.88 3.21
N TYR A 16 13.95 -3.92 4.09
CA TYR A 16 12.96 -2.86 3.88
C TYR A 16 13.56 -1.50 4.16
N ARG A 17 13.02 -0.49 3.51
CA ARG A 17 13.34 0.91 3.74
C ARG A 17 12.06 1.69 4.00
N VAL A 18 12.09 2.55 5.00
CA VAL A 18 11.01 3.49 5.32
C VAL A 18 11.59 4.88 5.30
N ASP A 19 11.05 5.73 4.43
CA ASP A 19 11.47 7.13 4.24
C ASP A 19 10.21 8.01 4.32
N ILE A 20 10.03 8.64 5.46
CA ILE A 20 8.84 9.47 5.74
C ILE A 20 9.33 10.89 5.97
N GLU A 21 8.92 11.81 5.11
CA GLU A 21 9.11 13.22 5.28
C GLU A 21 8.47 13.70 6.60
N GLU A 22 9.15 14.57 7.35
CA GLU A 22 8.72 14.99 8.71
C GLU A 22 7.28 15.51 8.70
N GLU A 23 6.96 16.40 7.76
CA GLU A 23 5.60 16.96 7.62
C GLU A 23 4.54 15.93 7.22
N ALA A 24 4.93 14.89 6.47
CA ALA A 24 4.04 13.78 6.13
C ALA A 24 3.81 12.85 7.33
N GLY A 25 4.82 12.69 8.19
CA GLY A 25 4.74 11.89 9.41
C GLY A 25 3.81 12.46 10.48
N GLU A 26 3.52 13.76 10.41
CA GLU A 26 2.58 14.44 11.31
C GLU A 26 1.12 14.29 10.90
N VAL A 27 0.84 13.80 9.68
CA VAL A 27 -0.52 13.64 9.16
C VAL A 27 -1.17 12.39 9.76
N GLU A 28 -2.28 12.60 10.43
CA GLU A 28 -3.08 11.51 10.95
C GLU A 28 -3.88 10.82 9.83
N THR A 29 -3.92 9.51 9.86
CA THR A 29 -4.68 8.67 8.94
C THR A 29 -5.36 7.53 9.68
N ILE A 30 -6.31 6.86 9.04
CA ILE A 30 -6.93 5.67 9.63
C ILE A 30 -5.89 4.58 9.89
N ALA A 31 -6.09 3.82 10.96
CA ALA A 31 -5.16 2.75 11.33
C ALA A 31 -5.26 1.51 10.41
N PHE A 32 -4.19 0.70 10.39
CA PHE A 32 -4.16 -0.66 9.84
C PHE A 32 -4.42 -0.82 8.33
N TRP A 33 -4.18 0.19 7.52
CA TRP A 33 -4.30 0.06 6.06
C TRP A 33 -2.99 -0.27 5.34
N LEU A 34 -1.84 0.07 5.92
CA LEU A 34 -0.52 -0.22 5.34
C LEU A 34 -0.11 -1.68 5.48
N GLN A 35 -0.47 -2.33 6.58
CA GLN A 35 -0.08 -3.73 6.84
C GLN A 35 -0.59 -4.69 5.77
N PRO A 36 -1.87 -4.66 5.34
CA PRO A 36 -2.35 -5.53 4.26
C PRO A 36 -1.62 -5.34 2.93
N LEU A 37 -1.13 -4.13 2.64
CA LEU A 37 -0.31 -3.89 1.44
C LEU A 37 1.05 -4.59 1.55
N ALA A 38 1.68 -4.51 2.72
CA ALA A 38 2.94 -5.23 2.97
C ALA A 38 2.72 -6.75 2.96
N GLU A 39 1.62 -7.24 3.53
CA GLU A 39 1.25 -8.67 3.48
C GLU A 39 1.08 -9.16 2.05
N ASN A 40 0.53 -8.33 1.17
CA ASN A 40 0.39 -8.63 -0.24
C ASN A 40 1.75 -8.90 -0.92
N PHE A 41 2.76 -8.09 -0.61
CA PHE A 41 4.13 -8.35 -1.09
C PHE A 41 4.65 -9.71 -0.61
N PHE A 42 4.55 -10.04 0.67
CA PHE A 42 5.07 -11.31 1.21
C PHE A 42 4.32 -12.53 0.68
N ASN A 43 3.04 -12.40 0.38
CA ASN A 43 2.21 -13.50 -0.11
C ASN A 43 2.34 -13.72 -1.62
N HIS A 44 2.49 -12.64 -2.40
CA HIS A 44 2.37 -12.69 -3.86
C HIS A 44 3.52 -12.02 -4.61
N GLY A 45 4.14 -10.98 -4.05
CA GLY A 45 5.16 -10.17 -4.73
C GLY A 45 6.58 -10.66 -4.51
N MET A 46 6.88 -11.20 -3.34
CA MET A 46 8.24 -11.60 -2.97
C MET A 46 8.73 -12.75 -3.84
N ASP A 47 9.87 -12.57 -4.51
CA ASP A 47 10.54 -13.63 -5.21
C ASP A 47 11.37 -14.49 -4.24
N ARG A 48 10.88 -15.69 -3.97
CA ARG A 48 11.50 -16.62 -3.02
C ARG A 48 12.80 -17.28 -3.51
N GLU A 49 13.06 -17.17 -4.80
CA GLU A 49 14.31 -17.65 -5.43
C GLU A 49 15.36 -16.53 -5.49
N SER A 50 14.96 -15.28 -5.26
CA SER A 50 15.88 -14.15 -5.22
C SER A 50 16.63 -14.08 -3.90
N GLU A 51 17.92 -13.82 -3.97
CA GLU A 51 18.76 -13.55 -2.80
C GLU A 51 18.54 -12.15 -2.22
N PHE A 52 17.82 -11.28 -2.95
CA PHE A 52 17.58 -9.90 -2.54
C PHE A 52 16.16 -9.44 -2.86
N ASN A 53 15.35 -9.31 -1.83
CA ASN A 53 14.02 -8.73 -1.89
C ASN A 53 13.98 -7.41 -1.11
N LEU A 54 13.45 -6.37 -1.73
CA LEU A 54 13.36 -5.02 -1.17
C LEU A 54 11.89 -4.56 -1.17
N LEU A 55 11.44 -4.06 -0.03
CA LEU A 55 10.19 -3.33 0.10
C LEU A 55 10.49 -1.91 0.59
N MET A 56 10.01 -0.92 -0.15
CA MET A 56 10.18 0.50 0.18
C MET A 56 8.83 1.11 0.52
N LEU A 57 8.81 1.91 1.57
CA LEU A 57 7.68 2.74 1.96
C LEU A 57 8.15 4.19 2.05
N GLU A 58 7.52 5.05 1.27
CA GLU A 58 7.82 6.48 1.24
C GLU A 58 6.55 7.27 1.51
N ALA A 59 6.66 8.38 2.22
CA ALA A 59 5.56 9.32 2.40
C ALA A 59 6.07 10.75 2.27
N VAL A 60 5.46 11.51 1.37
CA VAL A 60 5.85 12.89 1.11
C VAL A 60 4.63 13.81 1.19
N LYS A 61 4.86 15.03 1.67
CA LYS A 61 3.84 16.07 1.69
C LYS A 61 3.57 16.56 0.27
N LYS A 62 2.30 16.69 -0.07
CA LYS A 62 1.81 17.27 -1.33
C LYS A 62 0.79 18.37 -1.03
N GLU A 63 0.50 19.18 -2.04
CA GLU A 63 -0.60 20.14 -1.94
C GLU A 63 -1.92 19.37 -1.69
N GLY A 64 -2.62 19.74 -0.63
CA GLY A 64 -3.90 19.15 -0.25
C GLY A 64 -3.84 17.78 0.43
N GLY A 65 -2.65 17.23 0.72
CA GLY A 65 -2.57 15.93 1.38
C GLY A 65 -1.17 15.34 1.45
N ILE A 66 -1.10 14.03 1.52
CA ILE A 66 0.15 13.26 1.47
C ILE A 66 0.09 12.22 0.38
N LEU A 67 1.21 11.97 -0.27
CA LEU A 67 1.41 10.83 -1.16
C LEU A 67 2.20 9.76 -0.41
N VAL A 68 1.62 8.58 -0.29
CA VAL A 68 2.27 7.40 0.26
C VAL A 68 2.55 6.44 -0.89
N THR A 69 3.80 6.06 -1.05
CA THR A 69 4.25 5.12 -2.08
C THR A 69 4.80 3.87 -1.42
N MET A 70 4.28 2.71 -1.79
CA MET A 70 4.87 1.42 -1.46
C MET A 70 5.35 0.77 -2.75
N SER A 71 6.61 0.38 -2.78
CA SER A 71 7.23 -0.26 -3.95
C SER A 71 8.09 -1.44 -3.56
N ASP A 72 8.21 -2.41 -4.44
CA ASP A 72 9.04 -3.59 -4.26
C ASP A 72 9.82 -3.94 -5.54
N ASN A 73 10.79 -4.82 -5.42
CA ASN A 73 11.57 -5.37 -6.54
C ASN A 73 11.19 -6.82 -6.86
N GLY A 74 9.99 -7.24 -6.51
CA GLY A 74 9.55 -8.62 -6.63
C GLY A 74 9.03 -9.01 -8.00
N LEU A 75 8.09 -9.95 -8.02
CA LEU A 75 7.58 -10.57 -9.25
C LEU A 75 6.66 -9.66 -10.08
N GLY A 76 6.07 -8.63 -9.46
CA GLY A 76 5.02 -7.85 -10.11
C GLY A 76 3.73 -8.66 -10.31
N ILE A 77 2.85 -8.13 -11.15
CA ILE A 77 1.54 -8.75 -11.47
C ILE A 77 1.43 -8.90 -12.99
N PRO A 78 0.99 -10.06 -13.52
CA PRO A 78 0.71 -10.21 -14.94
C PRO A 78 -0.27 -9.13 -15.44
N LYS A 79 -0.05 -8.59 -16.65
CA LYS A 79 -0.80 -7.43 -17.17
C LYS A 79 -2.31 -7.63 -17.14
N ASP A 80 -2.79 -8.79 -17.57
CA ASP A 80 -4.24 -9.09 -17.60
C ASP A 80 -4.81 -9.10 -16.17
N ARG A 81 -4.08 -9.69 -15.24
CA ARG A 81 -4.48 -9.71 -13.82
C ARG A 81 -4.47 -8.32 -13.19
N LEU A 82 -3.49 -7.49 -13.54
CA LEU A 82 -3.42 -6.10 -13.05
C LEU A 82 -4.62 -5.27 -13.54
N LEU A 83 -5.06 -5.47 -14.78
CA LEU A 83 -6.27 -4.84 -15.31
C LEU A 83 -7.53 -5.29 -14.57
N GLU A 84 -7.67 -6.57 -14.27
CA GLU A 84 -8.77 -7.11 -13.47
C GLU A 84 -8.78 -6.52 -12.06
N ILE A 85 -7.62 -6.47 -11.39
CA ILE A 85 -7.49 -5.89 -10.04
C ILE A 85 -7.94 -4.42 -10.05
N ARG A 86 -7.45 -3.62 -10.99
CA ARG A 86 -7.83 -2.21 -11.13
C ARG A 86 -9.33 -2.03 -11.35
N LYS A 87 -9.93 -2.85 -12.21
CA LYS A 87 -11.36 -2.83 -12.48
C LYS A 87 -12.17 -3.21 -11.24
N ASN A 88 -11.82 -4.31 -10.59
CA ASN A 88 -12.53 -4.82 -9.42
C ASN A 88 -12.42 -3.91 -8.19
N MET A 89 -11.34 -3.15 -8.06
CA MET A 89 -11.23 -2.14 -7.00
C MET A 89 -12.29 -1.06 -7.12
N VAL A 90 -12.53 -0.58 -8.34
CA VAL A 90 -13.45 0.56 -8.60
C VAL A 90 -14.89 0.10 -8.74
N GLU A 91 -15.15 -0.92 -9.54
CA GLU A 91 -16.51 -1.35 -9.89
C GLU A 91 -17.13 -2.33 -8.89
N GLY A 92 -16.29 -2.97 -8.08
CA GLY A 92 -16.74 -4.03 -7.18
C GLY A 92 -17.14 -5.30 -7.96
N GLY A 93 -16.45 -6.41 -7.75
CA GLY A 93 -16.78 -7.71 -8.33
C GLY A 93 -16.63 -8.80 -7.28
N ASP A 94 -17.45 -9.83 -7.36
CA ASP A 94 -17.33 -11.06 -6.57
C ASP A 94 -16.33 -12.02 -7.22
N ASP A 95 -15.12 -11.54 -7.53
CA ASP A 95 -14.07 -12.44 -8.03
C ASP A 95 -13.42 -13.14 -6.84
N PRO A 96 -13.59 -14.47 -6.68
CA PRO A 96 -12.99 -15.23 -5.59
C PRO A 96 -11.47 -15.28 -5.61
N GLY A 97 -10.85 -14.88 -6.73
CA GLY A 97 -9.41 -14.77 -6.89
C GLY A 97 -8.88 -13.34 -6.78
N ALA A 98 -9.78 -12.37 -6.53
CA ALA A 98 -9.36 -10.98 -6.34
C ALA A 98 -8.50 -10.86 -5.08
N ASP A 99 -7.51 -9.98 -5.15
CA ASP A 99 -6.66 -9.62 -4.02
C ASP A 99 -7.51 -8.92 -2.95
N ILE A 100 -8.09 -9.73 -2.07
CA ILE A 100 -8.98 -9.29 -0.98
C ILE A 100 -8.31 -8.20 -0.15
N GLY A 101 -6.98 -8.29 0.03
CA GLY A 101 -6.20 -7.31 0.76
C GLY A 101 -6.20 -5.93 0.11
N LEU A 102 -5.87 -5.84 -1.18
CA LEU A 102 -5.81 -4.57 -1.93
C LEU A 102 -7.19 -3.92 -2.02
N ARG A 103 -8.22 -4.70 -2.32
CA ARG A 103 -9.59 -4.22 -2.39
C ARG A 103 -10.08 -3.69 -1.05
N ASN A 104 -9.83 -4.41 0.04
CA ASN A 104 -10.23 -3.98 1.38
C ASN A 104 -9.57 -2.66 1.78
N VAL A 105 -8.28 -2.49 1.45
CA VAL A 105 -7.58 -1.22 1.66
C VAL A 105 -8.24 -0.10 0.84
N TYR A 106 -8.46 -0.34 -0.46
CA TYR A 106 -9.13 0.64 -1.33
C TYR A 106 -10.50 1.05 -0.77
N MET A 107 -11.36 0.09 -0.43
CA MET A 107 -12.70 0.35 0.07
C MET A 107 -12.69 1.14 1.38
N ARG A 108 -11.79 0.82 2.30
CA ARG A 108 -11.65 1.55 3.58
C ARG A 108 -11.20 2.99 3.37
N LEU A 109 -10.18 3.20 2.54
CA LEU A 109 -9.66 4.53 2.26
C LEU A 109 -10.68 5.36 1.47
N ASN A 110 -11.34 4.77 0.48
CA ASN A 110 -12.39 5.44 -0.29
C ASN A 110 -13.60 5.82 0.58
N TYR A 111 -14.02 4.95 1.50
CA TYR A 111 -15.09 5.25 2.43
C TYR A 111 -14.74 6.42 3.36
N PHE A 112 -13.48 6.49 3.79
CA PHE A 112 -13.04 7.52 4.74
C PHE A 112 -12.73 8.86 4.06
N TYR A 113 -12.03 8.83 2.92
CA TYR A 113 -11.55 10.04 2.23
C TYR A 113 -12.42 10.48 1.07
N GLY A 114 -13.29 9.62 0.54
CA GLY A 114 -14.16 9.94 -0.58
C GLY A 114 -13.43 10.12 -1.91
N GLU A 115 -14.01 10.94 -2.80
CA GLU A 115 -13.54 11.11 -4.19
C GLU A 115 -12.16 11.77 -4.31
N ALA A 116 -11.69 12.46 -3.28
CA ALA A 116 -10.37 13.09 -3.29
C ALA A 116 -9.21 12.11 -3.03
N PHE A 117 -9.52 10.90 -2.58
CA PHE A 117 -8.59 9.80 -2.44
C PHE A 117 -8.25 9.19 -3.82
N THR A 118 -6.99 8.86 -4.03
CA THR A 118 -6.58 8.09 -5.20
C THR A 118 -5.65 6.94 -4.81
N MET A 119 -5.77 5.82 -5.52
CA MET A 119 -4.87 4.68 -5.41
C MET A 119 -4.54 4.17 -6.81
N ASN A 120 -3.27 4.18 -7.15
CA ASN A 120 -2.75 3.64 -8.40
C ASN A 120 -1.83 2.45 -8.14
N ILE A 121 -1.97 1.40 -8.93
CA ILE A 121 -1.16 0.18 -8.85
C ILE A 121 -0.55 -0.06 -10.21
N GLU A 122 0.76 -0.19 -10.29
CA GLU A 122 1.49 -0.42 -11.54
C GLU A 122 2.71 -1.31 -11.35
N ASN A 123 3.06 -2.07 -12.39
CA ASN A 123 4.34 -2.75 -12.45
C ASN A 123 5.45 -1.74 -12.74
N GLN A 124 6.60 -1.92 -12.11
CA GLN A 124 7.80 -1.15 -12.39
C GLN A 124 8.56 -1.74 -13.58
N GLU A 125 9.20 -0.88 -14.40
CA GLU A 125 10.00 -1.34 -15.54
C GLU A 125 11.16 -2.23 -15.12
N ALA A 126 11.78 -1.93 -13.98
CA ALA A 126 12.88 -2.71 -13.41
C ALA A 126 12.45 -3.99 -12.69
N GLY A 127 11.15 -4.28 -12.65
CA GLY A 127 10.54 -5.39 -11.91
C GLY A 127 9.92 -4.96 -10.59
N GLY A 128 8.93 -5.72 -10.15
CA GLY A 128 8.18 -5.44 -8.94
C GLY A 128 6.95 -4.57 -9.15
N LEU A 129 6.29 -4.25 -8.06
CA LEU A 129 5.05 -3.48 -8.01
C LEU A 129 5.27 -2.13 -7.35
N LYS A 130 4.50 -1.14 -7.77
CA LYS A 130 4.41 0.17 -7.13
C LYS A 130 2.96 0.52 -6.88
N ILE A 131 2.66 0.95 -5.67
CA ILE A 131 1.34 1.40 -5.23
C ILE A 131 1.48 2.83 -4.74
N ASP A 132 0.85 3.77 -5.43
CA ASP A 132 0.78 5.17 -5.05
C ASP A 132 -0.60 5.48 -4.47
N ILE A 133 -0.64 6.04 -3.26
CA ILE A 133 -1.87 6.36 -2.53
C ILE A 133 -1.81 7.82 -2.13
N PHE A 134 -2.72 8.63 -2.67
CA PHE A 134 -2.90 9.99 -2.22
C PHE A 134 -4.01 10.07 -1.16
N LEU A 135 -3.64 10.57 0.01
CA LEU A 135 -4.56 10.80 1.12
C LEU A 135 -4.77 12.30 1.28
N PRO A 136 -5.98 12.82 0.99
CA PRO A 136 -6.26 14.23 1.16
C PRO A 136 -6.27 14.63 2.63
N THR A 137 -5.81 15.85 2.93
CA THR A 137 -6.04 16.46 4.24
C THR A 137 -7.51 16.84 4.33
N LEU A 138 -8.24 16.29 5.30
CA LEU A 138 -9.64 16.59 5.52
C LEU A 138 -9.76 17.83 6.40
N PRO A 139 -10.31 18.95 5.90
CA PRO A 139 -10.56 20.12 6.74
C PRO A 139 -11.64 19.80 7.78
N GLY A 140 -11.34 20.00 9.07
CA GLY A 140 -12.31 20.00 10.15
C GLY A 140 -12.78 18.65 10.68
N LYS A 141 -12.21 17.52 10.26
CA LYS A 141 -12.35 16.25 10.98
C LYS A 141 -11.22 16.15 12.00
N GLU A 142 -11.42 16.86 13.10
CA GLU A 142 -10.60 16.67 14.28
C GLU A 142 -10.66 15.21 14.74
N GLN A 143 -9.52 14.59 14.76
CA GLN A 143 -8.92 13.65 15.72
C GLN A 143 -9.80 12.66 16.50
N ALA A 144 -11.08 12.68 16.57
CA ALA A 144 -11.67 12.22 17.82
C ALA A 144 -12.29 10.83 17.82
N ALA A 145 -12.60 10.19 16.72
CA ALA A 145 -13.51 9.06 16.81
C ALA A 145 -12.95 7.67 16.44
N TRP A 146 -11.77 7.59 15.84
CA TRP A 146 -11.33 6.35 15.16
C TRP A 146 -10.15 5.64 15.82
N LEU A 147 -9.59 6.22 16.88
CA LEU A 147 -8.54 5.60 17.68
C LEU A 147 -9.05 4.58 18.70
N GLN A 148 -10.35 4.32 18.75
CA GLN A 148 -10.95 3.43 19.76
C GLN A 148 -11.43 2.07 19.23
N PHE A 149 -11.04 1.68 18.02
CA PHE A 149 -11.36 0.33 17.52
C PHE A 149 -10.16 -0.36 16.93
#